data_919d7e10ed2a14b8376a937fe92e2bb4
#
_entry.id   919d7e10ed2a14b8376a937fe92e2bb4
#
_cell.length_a   1.000
_cell.length_b   1.000
_cell.length_c   1.000
_cell.angle_alpha   90.00
_cell.angle_beta   90.00
_cell.angle_gamma   90.00
#
_symmetry.space_group_name_H-M   'P 1'
#
loop_
_entity.id
_entity.type
_entity.pdbx_description
1 polymer ?
#
loop_
_entity_poly.entity_id
_entity_poly.type
_entity_poly.pdbx_seq_one_letter_code
_entity_poly.pdbx_strand_id
1 'polypeptide(L)'
;MHTYLETIKQAAISFPAIAVIFTIPYLIYNYKKYGSIMSLRLWIIYSFILYMLITYCLIILPLPSAEKAHALRGHHLQLNPLNFIFDIIKNTKIDLNHPKSFLTIFNNWGFLTTIFNIFMTLPFGFYLRYYFQNNLKQVLIKSFLLSLFFELTQLSGLYFIYQGNYRLFDVDDLTTNTLGGLLGFLLAGRLTKFLPTRAEIDQKSYDRSQKISLLRRFIAMFFDIAASVIFSFIIGTPLIKFFNFNNSIPISLFMVVLFLSLISTITNGRTPGFFMTNIKIIISKETKQKSSFNRFFHYFFRFAVFILQYILAPYLILLFIHFLIDQEIITGDAIAIIAISFTLIYLLYLFISSIIVAIKKPLFYERLSKTSLINTTKEKTKKTTPLPP
;
A
#
# COMPACT_ATOMS: atom_id res chain seq x y z
N MET A 1 -13.82 26.97 -12.49
CA MET A 1 -13.15 26.69 -11.22
C MET A 1 -13.92 25.68 -10.34
N HIS A 2 -15.22 25.85 -10.15
CA HIS A 2 -16.03 24.94 -9.32
C HIS A 2 -15.93 23.47 -9.75
N THR A 3 -15.99 23.19 -11.03
CA THR A 3 -15.92 21.84 -11.62
C THR A 3 -14.61 21.10 -11.30
N TYR A 4 -13.47 21.79 -11.36
CA TYR A 4 -12.17 21.18 -11.04
C TYR A 4 -12.02 20.87 -9.54
N LEU A 5 -12.56 21.73 -8.67
CA LEU A 5 -12.57 21.49 -7.22
C LEU A 5 -13.40 20.25 -6.86
N GLU A 6 -14.58 20.08 -7.48
CA GLU A 6 -15.42 18.90 -7.27
C GLU A 6 -14.70 17.61 -7.75
N THR A 7 -13.99 17.68 -8.88
CA THR A 7 -13.18 16.56 -9.39
C THR A 7 -12.06 16.16 -8.42
N ILE A 8 -11.32 17.13 -7.89
CA ILE A 8 -10.27 16.89 -6.89
C ILE A 8 -10.87 16.30 -5.60
N LYS A 9 -12.03 16.79 -5.18
CA LYS A 9 -12.75 16.26 -4.01
C LYS A 9 -13.17 14.80 -4.20
N GLN A 10 -13.69 14.44 -5.39
CA GLN A 10 -14.02 13.05 -5.71
C GLN A 10 -12.79 12.14 -5.69
N ALA A 11 -11.65 12.58 -6.24
CA ALA A 11 -10.39 11.88 -6.15
C ALA A 11 -9.95 11.68 -4.69
N ALA A 12 -10.04 12.72 -3.87
CA ALA A 12 -9.68 12.66 -2.46
C ALA A 12 -10.57 11.70 -1.65
N ILE A 13 -11.88 11.66 -1.95
CA ILE A 13 -12.83 10.73 -1.31
C ILE A 13 -12.57 9.28 -1.74
N SER A 14 -12.21 9.04 -2.99
CA SER A 14 -11.94 7.69 -3.53
C SER A 14 -10.57 7.16 -3.09
N PHE A 15 -9.62 8.04 -2.79
CA PHE A 15 -8.25 7.69 -2.45
C PHE A 15 -8.10 6.70 -1.28
N PRO A 16 -8.82 6.83 -0.14
CA PRO A 16 -8.69 5.89 0.98
C PRO A 16 -9.01 4.44 0.58
N ALA A 17 -10.05 4.23 -0.24
CA ALA A 17 -10.43 2.89 -0.71
C ALA A 17 -9.33 2.29 -1.61
N ILE A 18 -8.82 3.06 -2.58
CA ILE A 18 -7.73 2.65 -3.46
C ILE A 18 -6.45 2.41 -2.64
N ALA A 19 -6.14 3.28 -1.67
CA ALA A 19 -4.98 3.13 -0.81
C ALA A 19 -5.05 1.84 0.01
N VAL A 20 -6.21 1.47 0.56
CA VAL A 20 -6.38 0.21 1.31
C VAL A 20 -6.12 -1.00 0.42
N ILE A 21 -6.70 -1.05 -0.79
CA ILE A 21 -6.50 -2.14 -1.75
C ILE A 21 -5.01 -2.27 -2.11
N PHE A 22 -4.32 -1.15 -2.31
CA PHE A 22 -2.90 -1.14 -2.68
C PHE A 22 -1.98 -1.46 -1.49
N THR A 23 -2.42 -1.15 -0.26
CA THR A 23 -1.60 -1.29 0.96
C THR A 23 -1.13 -2.72 1.17
N ILE A 24 -2.00 -3.71 1.08
CA ILE A 24 -1.65 -5.11 1.38
C ILE A 24 -0.56 -5.65 0.43
N PRO A 25 -0.71 -5.60 -0.90
CA PRO A 25 0.35 -6.01 -1.83
C PRO A 25 1.65 -5.22 -1.63
N TYR A 26 1.54 -3.92 -1.35
CA TYR A 26 2.69 -3.06 -1.14
C TYR A 26 3.45 -3.38 0.15
N LEU A 27 2.75 -3.71 1.24
CA LEU A 27 3.36 -4.17 2.49
C LEU A 27 4.13 -5.47 2.27
N ILE A 28 3.50 -6.45 1.60
CA ILE A 28 4.15 -7.73 1.26
C ILE A 28 5.43 -7.48 0.45
N TYR A 29 5.33 -6.67 -0.60
CA TYR A 29 6.48 -6.32 -1.43
C TYR A 29 7.63 -5.70 -0.62
N ASN A 30 7.33 -4.73 0.26
CA ASN A 30 8.34 -4.07 1.07
C ASN A 30 9.00 -5.02 2.07
N TYR A 31 8.22 -5.85 2.78
CA TYR A 31 8.80 -6.82 3.70
C TYR A 31 9.64 -7.89 2.99
N LYS A 32 9.19 -8.37 1.83
CA LYS A 32 9.97 -9.32 1.01
C LYS A 32 11.27 -8.71 0.50
N LYS A 33 11.24 -7.48 0.04
CA LYS A 33 12.39 -6.85 -0.60
C LYS A 33 13.36 -6.22 0.38
N TYR A 34 12.83 -5.54 1.41
CA TYR A 34 13.61 -4.71 2.33
C TYR A 34 13.56 -5.17 3.79
N GLY A 35 12.65 -6.06 4.13
CA GLY A 35 12.46 -6.57 5.49
C GLY A 35 11.90 -5.55 6.49
N SER A 36 11.61 -4.34 6.05
CA SER A 36 11.01 -3.28 6.87
C SER A 36 10.22 -2.28 6.04
N ILE A 37 9.40 -1.51 6.71
CA ILE A 37 8.67 -0.40 6.10
C ILE A 37 9.30 0.91 6.56
N MET A 38 9.64 1.77 5.62
CA MET A 38 10.11 3.12 5.89
C MET A 38 9.01 4.13 5.59
N SER A 39 8.71 5.01 6.55
CA SER A 39 7.66 6.03 6.42
C SER A 39 7.84 6.93 5.20
N LEU A 40 9.07 7.39 4.95
CA LEU A 40 9.35 8.24 3.78
C LEU A 40 8.98 7.52 2.46
N ARG A 41 9.27 6.22 2.35
CA ARG A 41 8.88 5.43 1.17
C ARG A 41 7.37 5.33 1.02
N LEU A 42 6.65 5.18 2.12
CA LEU A 42 5.18 5.20 2.11
C LEU A 42 4.68 6.55 1.60
N TRP A 43 5.16 7.65 2.16
CA TRP A 43 4.77 9.00 1.73
C TRP A 43 4.99 9.22 0.23
N ILE A 44 6.16 8.84 -0.31
CA ILE A 44 6.46 9.00 -1.73
C ILE A 44 5.48 8.18 -2.60
N ILE A 45 5.21 6.93 -2.24
CA ILE A 45 4.33 6.07 -3.05
C ILE A 45 2.87 6.49 -2.94
N TYR A 46 2.38 6.79 -1.73
CA TYR A 46 0.99 7.20 -1.58
C TYR A 46 0.72 8.58 -2.19
N SER A 47 1.67 9.52 -2.09
CA SER A 47 1.56 10.81 -2.79
C SER A 47 1.59 10.63 -4.32
N PHE A 48 2.37 9.68 -4.84
CA PHE A 48 2.36 9.34 -6.25
C PHE A 48 1.01 8.73 -6.69
N ILE A 49 0.44 7.80 -5.91
CA ILE A 49 -0.87 7.20 -6.20
C ILE A 49 -1.97 8.26 -6.17
N LEU A 50 -1.96 9.13 -5.14
CA LEU A 50 -2.92 10.23 -5.05
C LEU A 50 -2.79 11.20 -6.23
N TYR A 51 -1.56 11.56 -6.58
CA TYR A 51 -1.28 12.39 -7.75
C TYR A 51 -1.83 11.75 -9.04
N MET A 52 -1.55 10.48 -9.29
CA MET A 52 -2.04 9.76 -10.47
C MET A 52 -3.57 9.69 -10.51
N LEU A 53 -4.21 9.50 -9.35
CA LEU A 53 -5.67 9.50 -9.25
C LEU A 53 -6.25 10.89 -9.56
N ILE A 54 -5.67 11.96 -8.99
CA ILE A 54 -6.09 13.34 -9.28
C ILE A 54 -5.92 13.64 -10.77
N THR A 55 -4.76 13.28 -11.33
CA THR A 55 -4.47 13.48 -12.77
C THR A 55 -5.50 12.76 -13.64
N TYR A 56 -5.78 11.48 -13.35
CA TYR A 56 -6.78 10.71 -14.05
C TYR A 56 -8.17 11.36 -13.95
N CYS A 57 -8.58 11.76 -12.75
CA CYS A 57 -9.86 12.42 -12.54
C CYS A 57 -9.94 13.77 -13.27
N LEU A 58 -8.88 14.59 -13.26
CA LEU A 58 -8.86 15.89 -13.94
C LEU A 58 -8.96 15.78 -15.47
N ILE A 59 -8.41 14.71 -16.05
CA ILE A 59 -8.45 14.47 -17.49
C ILE A 59 -9.79 13.87 -17.91
N ILE A 60 -10.33 12.95 -17.14
CA ILE A 60 -11.50 12.16 -17.50
C ILE A 60 -12.81 12.86 -17.09
N LEU A 61 -12.82 13.54 -15.95
CA LEU A 61 -14.02 14.21 -15.42
C LEU A 61 -14.03 15.71 -15.78
N PRO A 62 -15.19 16.37 -15.88
CA PRO A 62 -16.51 15.76 -15.73
C PRO A 62 -16.92 14.98 -16.98
N LEU A 63 -17.64 13.88 -16.78
CA LEU A 63 -18.19 13.12 -17.89
C LEU A 63 -19.34 13.92 -18.53
N PRO A 64 -19.42 14.02 -19.86
CA PRO A 64 -20.52 14.68 -20.55
C PRO A 64 -21.81 13.86 -20.36
N SER A 65 -22.97 14.52 -20.53
CA SER A 65 -24.22 13.79 -20.72
C SER A 65 -24.17 12.93 -21.99
N ALA A 66 -24.95 11.84 -22.04
CA ALA A 66 -24.98 10.95 -23.19
C ALA A 66 -25.34 11.71 -24.49
N GLU A 67 -26.21 12.71 -24.39
CA GLU A 67 -26.59 13.58 -25.49
C GLU A 67 -25.42 14.41 -26.03
N LYS A 68 -24.63 15.02 -25.16
CA LYS A 68 -23.43 15.78 -25.54
C LYS A 68 -22.37 14.90 -26.16
N ALA A 69 -22.15 13.69 -25.61
CA ALA A 69 -21.22 12.72 -26.19
C ALA A 69 -21.67 12.27 -27.59
N HIS A 70 -22.98 12.12 -27.80
CA HIS A 70 -23.53 11.78 -29.12
C HIS A 70 -23.35 12.90 -30.15
N ALA A 71 -23.44 14.16 -29.74
CA ALA A 71 -23.27 15.33 -30.63
C ALA A 71 -21.82 15.50 -31.13
N LEU A 72 -20.83 14.90 -30.48
CA LEU A 72 -19.42 14.91 -30.87
C LEU A 72 -19.07 13.82 -31.90
N ARG A 73 -20.04 13.00 -32.32
CA ARG A 73 -19.84 12.00 -33.38
C ARG A 73 -19.40 12.67 -34.70
N GLY A 74 -18.20 12.32 -35.16
CA GLY A 74 -17.68 12.79 -36.46
C GLY A 74 -16.41 13.65 -36.39
N HIS A 75 -16.09 14.27 -35.24
CA HIS A 75 -14.85 15.04 -35.05
C HIS A 75 -13.96 14.28 -34.10
N HIS A 76 -13.09 13.38 -34.61
CA HIS A 76 -12.42 12.41 -33.76
C HIS A 76 -10.96 12.69 -33.52
N LEU A 77 -10.26 13.35 -34.45
CA LEU A 77 -8.80 13.42 -34.43
C LEU A 77 -8.31 14.82 -34.84
N GLN A 78 -7.48 15.41 -33.99
CA GLN A 78 -6.60 16.53 -34.32
C GLN A 78 -5.18 15.96 -34.46
N LEU A 79 -4.75 15.87 -35.74
CA LEU A 79 -3.45 15.24 -36.07
C LEU A 79 -2.36 16.24 -36.49
N ASN A 80 -2.69 17.54 -36.57
CA ASN A 80 -1.73 18.57 -36.96
C ASN A 80 -0.85 18.93 -35.76
N PRO A 81 0.44 18.56 -35.72
CA PRO A 81 1.28 18.88 -34.63
C PRO A 81 1.53 20.38 -34.52
N LEU A 82 1.65 20.90 -33.30
CA LEU A 82 1.87 22.32 -33.00
C LEU A 82 0.71 23.25 -33.38
N ASN A 83 -0.49 22.70 -33.59
CA ASN A 83 -1.66 23.49 -33.86
C ASN A 83 -1.96 24.49 -32.74
N PHE A 84 -1.70 24.11 -31.49
CA PHE A 84 -1.85 24.99 -30.33
C PHE A 84 -1.04 26.30 -30.46
N ILE A 85 0.14 26.29 -31.10
CA ILE A 85 0.94 27.49 -31.33
C ILE A 85 0.21 28.45 -32.30
N PHE A 86 -0.33 27.90 -33.39
CA PHE A 86 -1.10 28.70 -34.36
C PHE A 86 -2.38 29.26 -33.73
N ASP A 87 -3.07 28.48 -32.91
CA ASP A 87 -4.26 28.93 -32.19
C ASP A 87 -3.93 30.03 -31.17
N ILE A 88 -2.82 29.92 -30.47
CA ILE A 88 -2.35 30.94 -29.53
C ILE A 88 -2.04 32.24 -30.31
N ILE A 89 -1.28 32.17 -31.40
CA ILE A 89 -0.88 33.35 -32.20
C ILE A 89 -2.12 34.00 -32.81
N LYS A 90 -3.02 33.23 -33.38
CA LYS A 90 -4.24 33.73 -34.04
C LYS A 90 -5.22 34.39 -33.06
N ASN A 91 -5.36 33.82 -31.89
CA ASN A 91 -6.36 34.26 -30.90
C ASN A 91 -5.81 35.25 -29.88
N THR A 92 -4.49 35.54 -29.90
CA THR A 92 -3.86 36.48 -28.95
C THR A 92 -3.50 37.76 -29.74
N LYS A 93 -4.08 38.89 -29.33
CA LYS A 93 -3.77 40.21 -29.93
C LYS A 93 -2.47 40.75 -29.29
N ILE A 94 -1.34 40.23 -29.75
CA ILE A 94 0.00 40.72 -29.28
C ILE A 94 0.40 41.86 -30.20
N ASP A 95 0.68 43.03 -29.59
CA ASP A 95 1.29 44.18 -30.24
C ASP A 95 2.68 44.38 -29.70
N LEU A 96 3.69 44.25 -30.55
CA LEU A 96 5.12 44.38 -30.19
C LEU A 96 5.47 45.78 -29.66
N ASN A 97 4.68 46.80 -30.06
CA ASN A 97 4.87 48.17 -29.59
C ASN A 97 4.27 48.44 -28.20
N HIS A 98 3.41 47.55 -27.74
CA HIS A 98 2.76 47.65 -26.44
C HIS A 98 3.06 46.42 -25.55
N PRO A 99 4.12 46.43 -24.72
CA PRO A 99 4.53 45.28 -23.92
C PRO A 99 3.42 44.69 -23.03
N LYS A 100 2.46 45.52 -22.60
CA LYS A 100 1.29 45.05 -21.82
C LYS A 100 0.38 44.12 -22.59
N SER A 101 0.41 44.13 -23.94
CA SER A 101 -0.38 43.22 -24.79
C SER A 101 0.01 41.75 -24.61
N PHE A 102 1.29 41.48 -24.19
CA PHE A 102 1.71 40.09 -23.87
C PHE A 102 0.92 39.47 -22.72
N LEU A 103 0.37 40.28 -21.81
CA LEU A 103 -0.47 39.77 -20.73
C LEU A 103 -1.80 39.17 -21.23
N THR A 104 -2.23 39.53 -22.44
CA THR A 104 -3.44 38.97 -23.03
C THR A 104 -3.32 37.46 -23.33
N ILE A 105 -2.10 36.92 -23.41
CA ILE A 105 -1.85 35.49 -23.60
C ILE A 105 -2.46 34.66 -22.45
N PHE A 106 -2.50 35.17 -21.23
CA PHE A 106 -3.11 34.52 -20.08
C PHE A 106 -4.62 34.45 -20.13
N ASN A 107 -5.27 35.14 -21.06
CA ASN A 107 -6.69 35.05 -21.33
C ASN A 107 -7.01 34.06 -22.48
N ASN A 108 -6.00 33.53 -23.14
CA ASN A 108 -6.13 32.57 -24.21
C ASN A 108 -6.29 31.15 -23.69
N TRP A 109 -7.43 30.51 -23.95
CA TRP A 109 -7.73 29.17 -23.50
C TRP A 109 -6.73 28.11 -24.02
N GLY A 110 -6.30 28.22 -25.28
CA GLY A 110 -5.30 27.31 -25.85
C GLY A 110 -3.98 27.35 -25.08
N PHE A 111 -3.52 28.56 -24.71
CA PHE A 111 -2.34 28.73 -23.89
C PHE A 111 -2.51 28.14 -22.49
N LEU A 112 -3.63 28.42 -21.82
CA LEU A 112 -3.90 27.91 -20.48
C LEU A 112 -3.98 26.37 -20.46
N THR A 113 -4.62 25.78 -21.48
CA THR A 113 -4.70 24.31 -21.60
C THR A 113 -3.31 23.69 -21.78
N THR A 114 -2.48 24.28 -22.68
CA THR A 114 -1.10 23.83 -22.91
C THR A 114 -0.28 23.87 -21.63
N ILE A 115 -0.33 24.99 -20.91
CA ILE A 115 0.38 25.14 -19.62
C ILE A 115 -0.14 24.14 -18.59
N PHE A 116 -1.46 23.94 -18.52
CA PHE A 116 -2.07 22.97 -17.61
C PHE A 116 -1.59 21.54 -17.90
N ASN A 117 -1.54 21.12 -19.16
CA ASN A 117 -1.05 19.79 -19.56
C ASN A 117 0.42 19.58 -19.13
N ILE A 118 1.26 20.60 -19.37
CA ILE A 118 2.65 20.57 -18.93
C ILE A 118 2.76 20.44 -17.41
N PHE A 119 2.07 21.29 -16.66
CA PHE A 119 2.13 21.25 -15.18
C PHE A 119 1.53 19.99 -14.60
N MET A 120 0.48 19.44 -15.20
CA MET A 120 -0.16 18.23 -14.77
C MET A 120 0.77 17.02 -14.87
N THR A 121 1.59 16.91 -15.91
CA THR A 121 2.50 15.77 -16.13
C THR A 121 3.91 15.98 -15.59
N LEU A 122 4.26 17.20 -15.19
CA LEU A 122 5.54 17.52 -14.57
C LEU A 122 5.86 16.69 -13.33
N PRO A 123 4.93 16.49 -12.35
CA PRO A 123 5.19 15.61 -11.21
C PRO A 123 5.46 14.17 -11.64
N PHE A 124 4.85 13.67 -12.71
CA PHE A 124 5.11 12.33 -13.22
C PHE A 124 6.58 12.14 -13.58
N GLY A 125 7.15 13.06 -14.39
CA GLY A 125 8.56 13.03 -14.74
C GLY A 125 9.48 13.15 -13.53
N PHE A 126 9.10 13.98 -12.55
CA PHE A 126 9.82 14.11 -11.28
C PHE A 126 9.88 12.79 -10.51
N TYR A 127 8.73 12.11 -10.29
CA TYR A 127 8.69 10.82 -9.61
C TYR A 127 9.46 9.75 -10.37
N LEU A 128 9.34 9.71 -11.70
CA LEU A 128 10.03 8.73 -12.53
C LEU A 128 11.56 8.84 -12.37
N ARG A 129 12.11 10.05 -12.36
CA ARG A 129 13.55 10.25 -12.14
C ARG A 129 13.93 9.98 -10.69
N TYR A 130 13.32 10.67 -9.75
CA TYR A 130 13.73 10.66 -8.34
C TYR A 130 13.54 9.29 -7.70
N TYR A 131 12.32 8.77 -7.75
CA TYR A 131 12.01 7.56 -7.00
C TYR A 131 12.17 6.29 -7.82
N PHE A 132 11.73 6.29 -9.08
CA PHE A 132 11.80 5.12 -9.95
C PHE A 132 13.14 4.98 -10.68
N GLN A 133 14.02 5.97 -10.57
CA GLN A 133 15.39 5.98 -11.14
C GLN A 133 15.41 5.73 -12.66
N ASN A 134 14.43 6.28 -13.37
CA ASN A 134 14.36 6.18 -14.82
C ASN A 134 15.34 7.18 -15.48
N ASN A 135 15.95 6.76 -16.57
CA ASN A 135 16.73 7.66 -17.41
C ASN A 135 15.83 8.53 -18.30
N LEU A 136 16.39 9.53 -18.97
CA LEU A 136 15.65 10.47 -19.81
C LEU A 136 14.79 9.77 -20.86
N LYS A 137 15.37 8.81 -21.60
CA LYS A 137 14.63 8.05 -22.64
C LYS A 137 13.39 7.33 -22.06
N GLN A 138 13.56 6.69 -20.90
CA GLN A 138 12.46 6.01 -20.22
C GLN A 138 11.38 6.98 -19.74
N VAL A 139 11.77 8.17 -19.26
CA VAL A 139 10.80 9.18 -18.84
C VAL A 139 10.02 9.71 -20.04
N LEU A 140 10.69 10.04 -21.14
CA LEU A 140 10.00 10.48 -22.35
C LEU A 140 9.00 9.44 -22.87
N ILE A 141 9.44 8.18 -23.00
CA ILE A 141 8.57 7.09 -23.46
C ILE A 141 7.38 6.91 -22.51
N LYS A 142 7.60 6.89 -21.20
CA LYS A 142 6.52 6.67 -20.22
C LYS A 142 5.56 7.86 -20.16
N SER A 143 6.04 9.09 -20.30
CA SER A 143 5.18 10.28 -20.35
C SER A 143 4.34 10.30 -21.62
N PHE A 144 4.93 9.94 -22.75
CA PHE A 144 4.20 9.77 -24.00
C PHE A 144 3.13 8.67 -23.89
N LEU A 145 3.49 7.51 -23.35
CA LEU A 145 2.53 6.40 -23.19
C LEU A 145 1.41 6.75 -22.20
N LEU A 146 1.70 7.50 -21.14
CA LEU A 146 0.68 7.98 -20.21
C LEU A 146 -0.28 8.93 -20.91
N SER A 147 0.22 9.88 -21.69
CA SER A 147 -0.60 10.80 -22.47
C SER A 147 -1.44 10.05 -23.50
N LEU A 148 -0.83 9.13 -24.24
CA LEU A 148 -1.53 8.29 -25.21
C LEU A 148 -2.64 7.46 -24.54
N PHE A 149 -2.39 6.93 -23.34
CA PHE A 149 -3.41 6.22 -22.58
C PHE A 149 -4.62 7.12 -22.27
N PHE A 150 -4.41 8.37 -21.89
CA PHE A 150 -5.49 9.33 -21.66
C PHE A 150 -6.25 9.66 -22.94
N GLU A 151 -5.54 9.96 -24.02
CA GLU A 151 -6.14 10.25 -25.32
C GLU A 151 -6.97 9.08 -25.85
N LEU A 152 -6.45 7.85 -25.75
CA LEU A 152 -7.19 6.64 -26.14
C LEU A 152 -8.41 6.38 -25.25
N THR A 153 -8.30 6.68 -23.94
CA THR A 153 -9.45 6.58 -23.02
C THR A 153 -10.57 7.53 -23.45
N GLN A 154 -10.25 8.76 -23.87
CA GLN A 154 -11.20 9.75 -24.32
C GLN A 154 -11.76 9.38 -25.71
N LEU A 155 -10.91 8.97 -26.64
CA LEU A 155 -11.27 8.54 -27.99
C LEU A 155 -12.19 7.31 -27.98
N SER A 156 -11.92 6.33 -27.12
CA SER A 156 -12.75 5.12 -26.99
C SER A 156 -14.11 5.37 -26.33
N GLY A 157 -14.44 6.61 -25.98
CA GLY A 157 -15.65 6.91 -25.24
C GLY A 157 -15.69 6.24 -23.87
N LEU A 158 -14.59 6.37 -23.10
CA LEU A 158 -14.40 5.74 -21.79
C LEU A 158 -14.58 4.21 -21.86
N TYR A 159 -13.73 3.58 -22.67
CA TYR A 159 -13.74 2.11 -22.86
C TYR A 159 -15.08 1.59 -23.40
N PHE A 160 -15.67 2.34 -24.36
CA PHE A 160 -16.94 2.02 -25.02
C PHE A 160 -18.20 2.14 -24.14
N ILE A 161 -18.11 2.81 -22.98
CA ILE A 161 -19.28 3.17 -22.17
C ILE A 161 -20.15 4.18 -22.92
N TYR A 162 -19.52 5.16 -23.59
CA TYR A 162 -20.20 6.08 -24.49
C TYR A 162 -20.20 5.52 -25.93
N GLN A 163 -21.25 5.84 -26.71
CA GLN A 163 -21.37 5.39 -28.10
C GLN A 163 -20.45 6.14 -29.08
N GLY A 164 -19.48 6.90 -28.60
CA GLY A 164 -18.52 7.66 -29.39
C GLY A 164 -17.54 8.39 -28.47
N ASN A 165 -16.54 9.03 -29.05
CA ASN A 165 -15.62 9.87 -28.32
C ASN A 165 -16.36 11.02 -27.63
N TYR A 166 -15.97 11.40 -26.43
CA TYR A 166 -16.52 12.56 -25.72
C TYR A 166 -15.55 13.76 -25.69
N ARG A 167 -14.33 13.55 -26.17
CA ARG A 167 -13.31 14.59 -26.42
C ARG A 167 -12.56 14.26 -27.70
N LEU A 168 -11.97 15.30 -28.30
CA LEU A 168 -11.10 15.18 -29.45
C LEU A 168 -9.78 14.53 -29.03
N PHE A 169 -9.32 13.54 -29.81
CA PHE A 169 -7.95 13.05 -29.68
C PHE A 169 -7.01 14.13 -30.24
N ASP A 170 -6.05 14.58 -29.42
CA ASP A 170 -5.17 15.69 -29.80
C ASP A 170 -3.68 15.28 -29.70
N VAL A 171 -2.97 15.39 -30.83
CA VAL A 171 -1.52 15.14 -30.89
C VAL A 171 -0.73 16.18 -30.11
N ASP A 172 -1.25 17.40 -29.97
CA ASP A 172 -0.62 18.44 -29.18
C ASP A 172 -0.63 18.11 -27.69
N ASP A 173 -1.68 17.42 -27.20
CA ASP A 173 -1.72 16.93 -25.82
C ASP A 173 -0.65 15.84 -25.56
N LEU A 174 -0.37 14.98 -26.57
CA LEU A 174 0.75 14.02 -26.46
C LEU A 174 2.08 14.74 -26.32
N THR A 175 2.26 15.81 -27.09
CA THR A 175 3.51 16.60 -27.11
C THR A 175 3.69 17.40 -25.82
N THR A 176 2.67 18.12 -25.39
CA THR A 176 2.72 18.99 -24.21
C THR A 176 2.82 18.20 -22.90
N ASN A 177 2.12 17.09 -22.80
CA ASN A 177 2.26 16.17 -21.66
C ASN A 177 3.64 15.51 -21.61
N THR A 178 4.20 15.13 -22.76
CA THR A 178 5.58 14.59 -22.81
C THR A 178 6.61 15.65 -22.41
N LEU A 179 6.41 16.88 -22.85
CA LEU A 179 7.24 18.02 -22.45
C LEU A 179 7.17 18.28 -20.93
N GLY A 180 5.97 18.18 -20.33
CA GLY A 180 5.80 18.24 -18.89
C GLY A 180 6.62 17.18 -18.16
N GLY A 181 6.58 15.94 -18.65
CA GLY A 181 7.42 14.85 -18.13
C GLY A 181 8.92 15.13 -18.24
N LEU A 182 9.37 15.71 -19.37
CA LEU A 182 10.75 16.17 -19.56
C LEU A 182 11.14 17.24 -18.54
N LEU A 183 10.32 18.27 -18.38
CA LEU A 183 10.58 19.34 -17.41
C LEU A 183 10.63 18.80 -15.99
N GLY A 184 9.74 17.89 -15.64
CA GLY A 184 9.75 17.19 -14.36
C GLY A 184 11.05 16.40 -14.14
N PHE A 185 11.55 15.72 -15.17
CA PHE A 185 12.85 15.04 -15.13
C PHE A 185 13.99 16.03 -14.85
N LEU A 186 14.04 17.15 -15.56
CA LEU A 186 15.09 18.16 -15.39
C LEU A 186 15.04 18.79 -13.99
N LEU A 187 13.85 19.15 -13.51
CA LEU A 187 13.65 19.70 -12.16
C LEU A 187 14.06 18.70 -11.08
N ALA A 188 13.73 17.43 -11.24
CA ALA A 188 14.14 16.39 -10.29
C ALA A 188 15.66 16.38 -10.12
N GLY A 189 16.44 16.53 -11.20
CA GLY A 189 17.91 16.57 -11.13
C GLY A 189 18.47 17.69 -10.25
N ARG A 190 17.75 18.81 -10.13
CA ARG A 190 18.15 19.96 -9.32
C ARG A 190 17.61 19.86 -7.88
N LEU A 191 16.33 19.58 -7.72
CA LEU A 191 15.65 19.63 -6.43
C LEU A 191 15.97 18.42 -5.54
N THR A 192 16.25 17.26 -6.13
CA THR A 192 16.50 16.04 -5.35
C THR A 192 17.87 15.99 -4.69
N LYS A 193 18.75 16.95 -4.94
CA LYS A 193 20.05 17.07 -4.22
C LYS A 193 19.87 17.21 -2.70
N PHE A 194 18.72 17.72 -2.25
CA PHE A 194 18.37 17.91 -0.85
C PHE A 194 17.55 16.75 -0.26
N LEU A 195 17.18 15.78 -1.10
CA LEU A 195 16.36 14.62 -0.68
C LEU A 195 17.23 13.37 -0.59
N PRO A 196 16.90 12.44 0.33
CA PRO A 196 17.65 11.19 0.43
C PRO A 196 17.52 10.39 -0.86
N THR A 197 18.63 9.88 -1.35
CA THR A 197 18.68 9.03 -2.53
C THR A 197 17.89 7.72 -2.32
N ARG A 198 17.50 7.10 -3.41
CA ARG A 198 16.86 5.78 -3.36
C ARG A 198 17.73 4.74 -2.64
N ALA A 199 19.06 4.79 -2.85
CA ALA A 199 20.01 3.90 -2.21
C ALA A 199 20.04 4.09 -0.69
N GLU A 200 20.05 5.34 -0.22
CA GLU A 200 19.97 5.65 1.22
C GLU A 200 18.66 5.20 1.85
N ILE A 201 17.53 5.39 1.14
CA ILE A 201 16.22 4.90 1.59
C ILE A 201 16.24 3.37 1.71
N ASP A 202 16.81 2.68 0.73
CA ASP A 202 16.90 1.21 0.71
C ASP A 202 17.83 0.72 1.82
N GLN A 203 18.99 1.37 2.03
CA GLN A 203 19.93 1.02 3.11
C GLN A 203 19.30 1.23 4.49
N LYS A 204 18.69 2.38 4.76
CA LYS A 204 17.99 2.64 6.01
C LYS A 204 16.87 1.64 6.28
N SER A 205 16.18 1.17 5.22
CA SER A 205 15.17 0.12 5.34
C SER A 205 15.80 -1.22 5.73
N TYR A 206 16.92 -1.58 5.13
CA TYR A 206 17.67 -2.79 5.47
C TYR A 206 18.16 -2.74 6.93
N ASP A 207 18.78 -1.64 7.34
CA ASP A 207 19.27 -1.46 8.72
C ASP A 207 18.13 -1.61 9.76
N ARG A 208 16.97 -1.02 9.48
CA ARG A 208 15.76 -1.22 10.29
C ARG A 208 15.27 -2.66 10.29
N SER A 209 15.45 -3.40 9.22
CA SER A 209 15.02 -4.79 9.09
C SER A 209 15.75 -5.74 10.03
N GLN A 210 16.96 -5.38 10.46
CA GLN A 210 17.75 -6.18 11.39
C GLN A 210 17.07 -6.32 12.77
N LYS A 211 16.14 -5.41 13.08
CA LYS A 211 15.28 -5.50 14.27
C LYS A 211 13.88 -5.95 13.84
N ILE A 212 13.38 -7.00 14.47
CA ILE A 212 12.02 -7.46 14.25
C ILE A 212 11.09 -6.59 15.10
N SER A 213 10.51 -5.56 14.46
CA SER A 213 9.60 -4.62 15.12
C SER A 213 8.25 -5.28 15.46
N LEU A 214 7.52 -4.68 16.40
CA LEU A 214 6.14 -5.06 16.72
C LEU A 214 5.24 -5.05 15.50
N LEU A 215 5.27 -3.97 14.72
CA LEU A 215 4.46 -3.86 13.50
C LEU A 215 4.71 -5.04 12.55
N ARG A 216 5.98 -5.47 12.40
CA ARG A 216 6.34 -6.62 11.57
C ARG A 216 5.77 -7.93 12.13
N ARG A 217 5.74 -8.09 13.46
CA ARG A 217 5.10 -9.24 14.13
C ARG A 217 3.58 -9.22 13.95
N PHE A 218 2.95 -8.04 14.06
CA PHE A 218 1.51 -7.87 13.83
C PHE A 218 1.10 -8.22 12.39
N ILE A 219 1.84 -7.74 11.40
CA ILE A 219 1.57 -8.05 9.99
C ILE A 219 1.77 -9.55 9.73
N ALA A 220 2.80 -10.16 10.29
CA ALA A 220 2.97 -11.60 10.19
C ALA A 220 1.79 -12.36 10.81
N MET A 221 1.36 -11.95 12.00
CA MET A 221 0.20 -12.55 12.67
C MET A 221 -1.08 -12.39 11.85
N PHE A 222 -1.31 -11.23 11.21
CA PHE A 222 -2.46 -11.02 10.32
C PHE A 222 -2.50 -12.05 9.19
N PHE A 223 -1.37 -12.28 8.51
CA PHE A 223 -1.29 -13.30 7.46
C PHE A 223 -1.42 -14.73 8.00
N ASP A 224 -0.91 -15.00 9.20
CA ASP A 224 -1.05 -16.30 9.85
C ASP A 224 -2.51 -16.58 10.21
N ILE A 225 -3.22 -15.59 10.74
CA ILE A 225 -4.67 -15.70 11.01
C ILE A 225 -5.44 -15.91 9.71
N ALA A 226 -5.19 -15.11 8.67
CA ALA A 226 -5.87 -15.27 7.38
C ALA A 226 -5.65 -16.67 6.78
N ALA A 227 -4.42 -17.17 6.79
CA ALA A 227 -4.11 -18.52 6.32
C ALA A 227 -4.77 -19.60 7.18
N SER A 228 -4.81 -19.40 8.51
CA SER A 228 -5.47 -20.34 9.45
C SER A 228 -6.99 -20.36 9.27
N VAL A 229 -7.62 -19.22 9.00
CA VAL A 229 -9.07 -19.14 8.70
C VAL A 229 -9.38 -19.90 7.42
N ILE A 230 -8.59 -19.71 6.36
CA ILE A 230 -8.73 -20.43 5.09
C ILE A 230 -8.56 -21.94 5.32
N PHE A 231 -7.55 -22.35 6.06
CA PHE A 231 -7.30 -23.76 6.42
C PHE A 231 -8.46 -24.33 7.22
N SER A 232 -8.95 -23.62 8.24
CA SER A 232 -10.07 -24.04 9.07
C SER A 232 -11.38 -24.17 8.28
N PHE A 233 -11.58 -23.29 7.29
CA PHE A 233 -12.75 -23.36 6.40
C PHE A 233 -12.68 -24.59 5.48
N ILE A 234 -11.53 -24.87 4.90
CA ILE A 234 -11.35 -25.96 3.91
C ILE A 234 -11.29 -27.34 4.60
N ILE A 235 -10.60 -27.46 5.73
CA ILE A 235 -10.30 -28.73 6.39
C ILE A 235 -11.02 -28.87 7.74
N GLY A 236 -10.99 -27.82 8.56
CA GLY A 236 -11.55 -27.85 9.91
C GLY A 236 -13.05 -28.02 9.93
N THR A 237 -13.80 -27.25 9.12
CA THR A 237 -15.26 -27.32 9.08
C THR A 237 -15.80 -28.69 8.65
N PRO A 238 -15.28 -29.33 7.59
CA PRO A 238 -15.65 -30.69 7.24
C PRO A 238 -15.36 -31.71 8.35
N LEU A 239 -14.19 -31.60 9.02
CA LEU A 239 -13.83 -32.50 10.13
C LEU A 239 -14.76 -32.31 11.34
N ILE A 240 -15.08 -31.08 11.73
CA ILE A 240 -16.02 -30.78 12.83
C ILE A 240 -17.39 -31.39 12.54
N LYS A 241 -17.89 -31.25 11.31
CA LYS A 241 -19.15 -31.84 10.88
C LYS A 241 -19.12 -33.37 10.87
N PHE A 242 -18.03 -33.96 10.35
CA PHE A 242 -17.88 -35.41 10.25
C PHE A 242 -17.86 -36.08 11.63
N PHE A 243 -17.22 -35.48 12.64
CA PHE A 243 -17.12 -36.00 13.99
C PHE A 243 -18.24 -35.50 14.92
N ASN A 244 -19.23 -34.73 14.44
CA ASN A 244 -20.37 -34.20 15.20
C ASN A 244 -19.97 -33.46 16.50
N PHE A 245 -18.90 -32.64 16.44
CA PHE A 245 -18.49 -31.89 17.62
C PHE A 245 -19.45 -30.73 17.93
N ASN A 246 -20.05 -30.76 19.12
CA ASN A 246 -21.02 -29.74 19.55
C ASN A 246 -20.38 -28.35 19.84
N ASN A 247 -19.11 -28.30 20.16
CA ASN A 247 -18.43 -27.04 20.47
C ASN A 247 -17.25 -26.81 19.52
N SER A 248 -17.44 -25.90 18.55
CA SER A 248 -16.49 -25.67 17.45
C SER A 248 -15.30 -24.80 17.82
N ILE A 249 -15.38 -23.94 18.85
CA ILE A 249 -14.35 -22.93 19.17
C ILE A 249 -13.03 -23.56 19.65
N PRO A 250 -13.02 -24.44 20.68
CA PRO A 250 -11.78 -25.06 21.13
C PRO A 250 -11.09 -25.88 20.03
N ILE A 251 -11.89 -26.58 19.23
CA ILE A 251 -11.39 -27.40 18.13
C ILE A 251 -10.77 -26.53 17.04
N SER A 252 -11.42 -25.42 16.69
CA SER A 252 -10.89 -24.47 15.72
C SER A 252 -9.57 -23.86 16.18
N LEU A 253 -9.44 -23.48 17.45
CA LEU A 253 -8.20 -22.99 18.02
C LEU A 253 -7.10 -24.05 18.01
N PHE A 254 -7.43 -25.30 18.36
CA PHE A 254 -6.50 -26.43 18.27
C PHE A 254 -6.02 -26.65 16.84
N MET A 255 -6.91 -26.60 15.85
CA MET A 255 -6.57 -26.73 14.43
C MET A 255 -5.64 -25.61 13.95
N VAL A 256 -5.82 -24.38 14.43
CA VAL A 256 -4.90 -23.27 14.15
C VAL A 256 -3.50 -23.55 14.71
N VAL A 257 -3.41 -24.02 15.97
CA VAL A 257 -2.11 -24.39 16.57
C VAL A 257 -1.45 -25.52 15.79
N LEU A 258 -2.21 -26.55 15.43
CA LEU A 258 -1.73 -27.70 14.67
C LEU A 258 -1.23 -27.26 13.28
N PHE A 259 -2.00 -26.48 12.55
CA PHE A 259 -1.65 -25.97 11.23
C PHE A 259 -0.35 -25.16 11.25
N LEU A 260 -0.26 -24.16 12.13
CA LEU A 260 0.93 -23.31 12.22
C LEU A 260 2.19 -24.12 12.64
N SER A 261 1.99 -25.12 13.49
CA SER A 261 3.08 -26.00 13.97
C SER A 261 3.58 -26.94 12.88
N LEU A 262 2.67 -27.56 12.14
CA LEU A 262 3.00 -28.42 10.99
C LEU A 262 3.73 -27.63 9.89
N ILE A 263 3.17 -26.50 9.49
CA ILE A 263 3.81 -25.64 8.48
C ILE A 263 5.19 -25.20 8.94
N SER A 264 5.32 -24.74 10.21
CA SER A 264 6.63 -24.34 10.74
C SER A 264 7.64 -25.49 10.76
N THR A 265 7.18 -26.72 10.97
CA THR A 265 8.05 -27.91 10.97
C THR A 265 8.53 -28.23 9.54
N ILE A 266 7.61 -28.25 8.57
CA ILE A 266 7.92 -28.51 7.15
C ILE A 266 8.83 -27.43 6.56
N THR A 267 8.58 -26.15 6.91
CA THR A 267 9.31 -25.00 6.36
C THR A 267 10.54 -24.61 7.19
N ASN A 268 10.92 -25.43 8.17
CA ASN A 268 12.04 -25.15 9.08
C ASN A 268 11.89 -23.80 9.83
N GLY A 269 10.72 -23.55 10.41
CA GLY A 269 10.46 -22.40 11.30
C GLY A 269 9.83 -21.18 10.61
N ARG A 270 9.14 -21.37 9.49
CA ARG A 270 8.39 -20.30 8.84
C ARG A 270 6.89 -20.62 8.82
N THR A 271 6.07 -19.70 9.29
CA THR A 271 4.64 -19.66 9.04
C THR A 271 4.35 -18.92 7.73
N PRO A 272 3.13 -18.95 7.17
CA PRO A 272 2.75 -18.12 6.04
C PRO A 272 3.07 -16.64 6.26
N GLY A 273 2.73 -16.08 7.42
CA GLY A 273 3.02 -14.69 7.77
C GLY A 273 4.50 -14.40 7.95
N PHE A 274 5.24 -15.32 8.54
CA PHE A 274 6.70 -15.19 8.65
C PHE A 274 7.39 -15.29 7.29
N PHE A 275 6.86 -16.11 6.40
CA PHE A 275 7.33 -16.14 5.03
C PHE A 275 7.10 -14.81 4.31
N MET A 276 5.93 -14.17 4.49
CA MET A 276 5.62 -12.86 3.90
C MET A 276 6.48 -11.72 4.48
N THR A 277 6.89 -11.84 5.74
CA THR A 277 7.61 -10.77 6.45
C THR A 277 9.10 -11.04 6.63
N ASN A 278 9.69 -12.06 5.99
CA ASN A 278 11.10 -12.46 6.14
C ASN A 278 11.51 -12.69 7.61
N ILE A 279 10.66 -13.33 8.38
CA ILE A 279 10.95 -13.78 9.74
C ILE A 279 11.13 -15.31 9.72
N LYS A 280 11.90 -15.83 10.67
CA LYS A 280 12.04 -17.25 10.90
C LYS A 280 12.12 -17.53 12.40
N ILE A 281 11.44 -18.57 12.85
CA ILE A 281 11.58 -19.12 14.20
C ILE A 281 12.85 -19.98 14.23
N ILE A 282 13.71 -19.74 15.21
CA ILE A 282 14.80 -20.63 15.55
C ILE A 282 14.58 -21.22 16.95
N ILE A 283 15.00 -22.44 17.12
CA ILE A 283 15.03 -23.16 18.41
C ILE A 283 16.42 -22.95 19.03
N SER A 284 16.50 -22.83 20.36
CA SER A 284 17.78 -22.61 21.08
C SER A 284 18.83 -23.68 20.70
N LYS A 285 20.11 -23.29 20.70
CA LYS A 285 21.24 -24.14 20.26
C LYS A 285 21.31 -25.48 20.93
N GLU A 286 20.89 -25.58 22.20
CA GLU A 286 20.88 -26.83 22.97
C GLU A 286 19.93 -27.91 22.42
N THR A 287 18.95 -27.48 21.60
CA THR A 287 17.94 -28.38 21.04
C THR A 287 18.11 -28.60 19.53
N LYS A 288 19.16 -28.06 18.92
CA LYS A 288 19.33 -27.96 17.46
C LYS A 288 19.54 -29.32 16.75
N GLN A 289 19.93 -30.35 17.48
CA GLN A 289 20.27 -31.69 16.92
C GLN A 289 19.12 -32.71 16.99
N LYS A 290 17.90 -32.28 17.35
CA LYS A 290 16.78 -33.19 17.56
C LYS A 290 15.91 -33.39 16.35
N SER A 291 15.24 -34.57 16.29
CA SER A 291 14.38 -35.04 15.20
C SER A 291 13.30 -34.01 14.81
N SER A 292 12.70 -34.18 13.63
CA SER A 292 11.57 -33.34 13.17
C SER A 292 10.41 -33.33 14.16
N PHE A 293 10.19 -34.42 14.89
CA PHE A 293 9.21 -34.57 15.95
C PHE A 293 9.47 -33.58 17.12
N ASN A 294 10.69 -33.47 17.59
CA ASN A 294 11.05 -32.50 18.64
C ASN A 294 10.88 -31.04 18.19
N ARG A 295 11.18 -30.74 16.93
CA ARG A 295 10.94 -29.39 16.38
C ARG A 295 9.46 -29.05 16.35
N PHE A 296 8.60 -30.02 15.97
CA PHE A 296 7.15 -29.87 15.99
C PHE A 296 6.66 -29.50 17.40
N PHE A 297 7.11 -30.17 18.45
CA PHE A 297 6.68 -29.85 19.81
C PHE A 297 7.10 -28.45 20.26
N HIS A 298 8.28 -27.97 19.92
CA HIS A 298 8.68 -26.59 20.21
C HIS A 298 7.78 -25.57 19.52
N TYR A 299 7.42 -25.78 18.26
CA TYR A 299 6.50 -24.90 17.52
C TYR A 299 5.07 -25.04 18.06
N PHE A 300 4.62 -26.26 18.34
CA PHE A 300 3.30 -26.50 18.91
C PHE A 300 3.14 -25.78 20.25
N PHE A 301 4.10 -25.95 21.14
CA PHE A 301 4.09 -25.28 22.44
C PHE A 301 4.16 -23.77 22.32
N ARG A 302 4.94 -23.25 21.38
CA ARG A 302 4.99 -21.81 21.06
C ARG A 302 3.62 -21.27 20.71
N PHE A 303 2.94 -21.88 19.74
CA PHE A 303 1.64 -21.40 19.26
C PHE A 303 0.52 -21.67 20.25
N ALA A 304 0.57 -22.77 20.99
CA ALA A 304 -0.38 -23.08 22.04
C ALA A 304 -0.34 -22.04 23.17
N VAL A 305 0.87 -21.72 23.67
CA VAL A 305 1.04 -20.68 24.71
C VAL A 305 0.68 -19.29 24.16
N PHE A 306 1.02 -18.99 22.91
CA PHE A 306 0.62 -17.74 22.28
C PHE A 306 -0.90 -17.58 22.22
N ILE A 307 -1.62 -18.60 21.74
CA ILE A 307 -3.08 -18.57 21.64
C ILE A 307 -3.71 -18.54 23.04
N LEU A 308 -3.20 -19.34 23.98
CA LEU A 308 -3.66 -19.30 25.37
C LEU A 308 -3.52 -17.89 25.96
N GLN A 309 -2.40 -17.24 25.77
CA GLN A 309 -2.05 -15.96 26.39
C GLN A 309 -2.77 -14.77 25.76
N TYR A 310 -2.88 -14.73 24.43
CA TYR A 310 -3.38 -13.53 23.71
C TYR A 310 -4.84 -13.68 23.23
N ILE A 311 -5.37 -14.88 23.16
CA ILE A 311 -6.71 -15.13 22.64
C ILE A 311 -7.61 -15.81 23.68
N LEU A 312 -7.18 -16.97 24.17
CA LEU A 312 -8.03 -17.81 25.01
C LEU A 312 -8.21 -17.23 26.43
N ALA A 313 -7.14 -16.74 27.06
CA ALA A 313 -7.25 -16.17 28.40
C ALA A 313 -8.15 -14.92 28.46
N PRO A 314 -8.03 -13.92 27.56
CA PRO A 314 -8.99 -12.80 27.49
C PRO A 314 -10.42 -13.28 27.23
N TYR A 315 -10.60 -14.25 26.35
CA TYR A 315 -11.92 -14.82 26.04
C TYR A 315 -12.55 -15.52 27.23
N LEU A 316 -11.81 -16.35 27.96
CA LEU A 316 -12.29 -17.03 29.17
C LEU A 316 -12.66 -16.05 30.28
N ILE A 317 -11.90 -14.96 30.43
CA ILE A 317 -12.24 -13.92 31.39
C ILE A 317 -13.55 -13.22 31.00
N LEU A 318 -13.75 -12.90 29.72
CA LEU A 318 -15.01 -12.32 29.24
C LEU A 318 -16.18 -13.30 29.45
N LEU A 319 -16.01 -14.59 29.18
CA LEU A 319 -17.03 -15.61 29.47
C LEU A 319 -17.36 -15.70 30.96
N PHE A 320 -16.34 -15.63 31.81
CA PHE A 320 -16.55 -15.63 33.25
C PHE A 320 -17.31 -14.40 33.75
N ILE A 321 -16.97 -13.22 33.20
CA ILE A 321 -17.74 -11.99 33.48
C ILE A 321 -19.19 -12.14 33.03
N HIS A 322 -19.43 -12.69 31.83
CA HIS A 322 -20.81 -12.94 31.32
C HIS A 322 -21.56 -13.91 32.21
N PHE A 323 -20.92 -15.01 32.66
CA PHE A 323 -21.51 -15.95 33.61
C PHE A 323 -21.91 -15.27 34.94
N LEU A 324 -21.06 -14.37 35.49
CA LEU A 324 -21.38 -13.63 36.69
C LEU A 324 -22.58 -12.67 36.53
N ILE A 325 -22.74 -12.15 35.33
CA ILE A 325 -23.91 -11.31 34.96
C ILE A 325 -25.17 -12.17 34.90
N ASP A 326 -25.11 -13.31 34.22
CA ASP A 326 -26.24 -14.21 34.05
C ASP A 326 -26.73 -14.80 35.38
N GLN A 327 -25.85 -14.96 36.36
CA GLN A 327 -26.19 -15.38 37.71
C GLN A 327 -26.61 -14.23 38.65
N GLU A 328 -26.80 -13.02 38.12
CA GLU A 328 -27.13 -11.80 38.90
C GLU A 328 -26.17 -11.48 40.06
N ILE A 329 -24.93 -12.07 40.03
CA ILE A 329 -23.90 -11.82 41.05
C ILE A 329 -23.35 -10.42 40.91
N ILE A 330 -23.28 -9.88 39.68
CA ILE A 330 -22.80 -8.56 39.37
C ILE A 330 -23.86 -7.81 38.54
N THR A 331 -24.20 -6.61 38.96
CA THR A 331 -25.22 -5.78 38.28
C THR A 331 -24.75 -4.34 38.10
N GLY A 332 -25.33 -3.64 37.13
CA GLY A 332 -25.19 -2.19 36.97
C GLY A 332 -23.73 -1.71 36.85
N ASP A 333 -23.36 -0.76 37.70
CA ASP A 333 -22.04 -0.09 37.63
C ASP A 333 -20.86 -1.02 37.89
N ALA A 334 -21.05 -2.11 38.65
CA ALA A 334 -19.99 -3.09 38.90
C ALA A 334 -19.53 -3.80 37.61
N ILE A 335 -20.44 -4.07 36.67
CA ILE A 335 -20.12 -4.66 35.36
C ILE A 335 -19.22 -3.72 34.58
N ALA A 336 -19.59 -2.42 34.52
CA ALA A 336 -18.81 -1.41 33.81
C ALA A 336 -17.40 -1.26 34.41
N ILE A 337 -17.29 -1.21 35.74
CA ILE A 337 -16.00 -1.11 36.44
C ILE A 337 -15.10 -2.32 36.15
N ILE A 338 -15.64 -3.55 36.20
CA ILE A 338 -14.88 -4.78 35.92
C ILE A 338 -14.44 -4.83 34.47
N ALA A 339 -15.33 -4.51 33.51
CA ALA A 339 -15.00 -4.50 32.10
C ALA A 339 -13.93 -3.46 31.75
N ILE A 340 -14.05 -2.25 32.28
CA ILE A 340 -13.05 -1.18 32.12
C ILE A 340 -11.72 -1.60 32.74
N SER A 341 -11.74 -2.09 33.98
CA SER A 341 -10.53 -2.53 34.69
C SER A 341 -9.80 -3.65 33.93
N PHE A 342 -10.53 -4.66 33.46
CA PHE A 342 -9.99 -5.73 32.63
C PHE A 342 -9.37 -5.19 31.34
N THR A 343 -10.08 -4.30 30.65
CA THR A 343 -9.58 -3.67 29.41
C THR A 343 -8.28 -2.90 29.67
N LEU A 344 -8.21 -2.10 30.71
CA LEU A 344 -7.01 -1.33 31.09
C LEU A 344 -5.83 -2.26 31.44
N ILE A 345 -6.06 -3.32 32.21
CA ILE A 345 -5.04 -4.31 32.56
C ILE A 345 -4.53 -4.99 31.29
N TYR A 346 -5.42 -5.38 30.37
CA TYR A 346 -5.03 -6.03 29.12
C TYR A 346 -4.25 -5.07 28.20
N LEU A 347 -4.66 -3.81 28.09
CA LEU A 347 -3.91 -2.77 27.36
C LEU A 347 -2.52 -2.54 27.97
N LEU A 348 -2.43 -2.48 29.30
CA LEU A 348 -1.14 -2.36 30.01
C LEU A 348 -0.24 -3.57 29.71
N TYR A 349 -0.80 -4.78 29.73
CA TYR A 349 -0.09 -6.00 29.37
C TYR A 349 0.45 -5.96 27.92
N LEU A 350 -0.36 -5.51 26.95
CA LEU A 350 0.06 -5.32 25.55
C LEU A 350 1.16 -4.24 25.45
N PHE A 351 1.04 -3.17 26.22
CA PHE A 351 2.05 -2.11 26.30
C PHE A 351 3.39 -2.61 26.84
N ILE A 352 3.37 -3.36 27.96
CA ILE A 352 4.58 -3.99 28.52
C ILE A 352 5.19 -4.98 27.51
N SER A 353 4.38 -5.80 26.85
CA SER A 353 4.84 -6.70 25.79
C SER A 353 5.54 -5.93 24.65
N SER A 354 5.03 -4.75 24.33
CA SER A 354 5.61 -3.87 23.31
C SER A 354 7.01 -3.35 23.72
N ILE A 355 7.16 -2.97 24.98
CA ILE A 355 8.45 -2.53 25.53
C ILE A 355 9.46 -3.70 25.52
N ILE A 356 9.03 -4.91 25.93
CA ILE A 356 9.89 -6.11 25.92
C ILE A 356 10.44 -6.38 24.51
N VAL A 357 9.60 -6.25 23.47
CA VAL A 357 10.04 -6.39 22.08
C VAL A 357 10.99 -5.26 21.66
N ALA A 358 10.71 -4.02 22.08
CA ALA A 358 11.55 -2.86 21.76
C ALA A 358 12.97 -2.99 22.31
N ILE A 359 13.11 -3.53 23.53
CA ILE A 359 14.40 -3.82 24.18
C ILE A 359 15.01 -5.16 23.75
N LYS A 360 14.46 -5.81 22.73
CA LYS A 360 14.91 -7.08 22.12
C LYS A 360 14.93 -8.28 23.08
N LYS A 361 14.13 -8.27 24.13
CA LYS A 361 13.97 -9.43 25.00
C LYS A 361 12.88 -10.38 24.45
N PRO A 362 13.04 -11.70 24.65
CA PRO A 362 12.02 -12.66 24.25
C PRO A 362 10.75 -12.49 25.08
N LEU A 363 9.61 -12.62 24.42
CA LEU A 363 8.30 -12.65 25.07
C LEU A 363 8.10 -13.94 25.87
N PHE A 364 7.12 -13.97 26.77
CA PHE A 364 6.88 -15.10 27.66
C PHE A 364 6.72 -16.43 26.90
N TYR A 365 5.87 -16.49 25.88
CA TYR A 365 5.68 -17.68 25.05
C TYR A 365 6.95 -18.10 24.27
N GLU A 366 7.82 -17.13 23.92
CA GLU A 366 9.11 -17.41 23.28
C GLU A 366 10.11 -18.07 24.25
N ARG A 367 10.12 -17.60 25.50
CA ARG A 367 10.97 -18.21 26.57
C ARG A 367 10.53 -19.62 26.89
N LEU A 368 9.22 -19.83 27.15
CA LEU A 368 8.67 -21.15 27.49
C LEU A 368 8.92 -22.16 26.37
N SER A 369 8.73 -21.79 25.13
CA SER A 369 8.94 -22.68 23.97
C SER A 369 10.42 -22.84 23.59
N LYS A 370 11.34 -22.15 24.26
CA LYS A 370 12.78 -22.10 23.93
C LYS A 370 13.02 -21.71 22.46
N THR A 371 12.22 -20.78 21.95
CA THR A 371 12.28 -20.29 20.56
C THR A 371 12.58 -18.81 20.53
N SER A 372 13.14 -18.34 19.42
CA SER A 372 13.35 -16.92 19.16
C SER A 372 13.11 -16.60 17.68
N LEU A 373 12.94 -15.32 17.37
CA LEU A 373 12.74 -14.87 15.99
C LEU A 373 14.02 -14.28 15.42
N ILE A 374 14.34 -14.63 14.19
CA ILE A 374 15.44 -14.03 13.44
C ILE A 374 14.94 -13.41 12.13
N ASN A 375 15.65 -12.36 11.71
CA ASN A 375 15.47 -11.76 10.39
C ASN A 375 16.16 -12.64 9.33
N THR A 376 15.46 -12.87 8.20
CA THR A 376 16.01 -13.60 7.06
C THR A 376 16.12 -12.73 5.80
N THR A 377 16.01 -11.41 5.94
CA THR A 377 16.21 -10.47 4.83
C THR A 377 17.67 -10.50 4.40
N LYS A 378 17.93 -10.80 3.12
CA LYS A 378 19.29 -10.80 2.56
C LYS A 378 19.70 -9.37 2.25
N GLU A 379 20.94 -9.03 2.59
CA GLU A 379 21.57 -7.80 2.12
C GLU A 379 21.68 -7.85 0.60
N LYS A 380 21.18 -6.84 -0.09
CA LYS A 380 21.52 -6.67 -1.50
C LYS A 380 22.92 -6.11 -1.55
N THR A 381 23.87 -6.94 -1.97
CA THR A 381 25.20 -6.45 -2.38
C THR A 381 25.04 -5.21 -3.23
N LYS A 382 25.72 -4.14 -2.83
CA LYS A 382 25.78 -2.85 -3.51
C LYS A 382 26.13 -3.06 -4.98
N LYS A 383 25.15 -3.12 -5.88
CA LYS A 383 25.35 -2.65 -7.23
C LYS A 383 25.21 -1.13 -7.17
N THR A 384 26.31 -0.47 -6.84
CA THR A 384 26.47 0.96 -7.07
C THR A 384 26.54 1.14 -8.58
N THR A 385 25.40 1.27 -9.23
CA THR A 385 25.34 1.96 -10.49
C THR A 385 25.33 3.45 -10.13
N PRO A 386 26.37 4.22 -10.48
CA PRO A 386 26.31 5.67 -10.38
C PRO A 386 25.10 6.16 -11.18
N LEU A 387 24.41 7.17 -10.67
CA LEU A 387 23.41 7.88 -11.47
C LEU A 387 24.11 8.34 -12.76
N PRO A 388 23.54 8.10 -13.95
CA PRO A 388 24.06 8.71 -15.17
C PRO A 388 24.00 10.22 -15.02
N PRO A 389 25.02 10.93 -15.54
CA PRO A 389 25.17 12.37 -15.43
C PRO A 389 23.98 13.16 -15.98
#